data_378e8efd4bddac0503570af7102d4004
#
_entry.id   378e8efd4bddac0503570af7102d4004
#
_cell.length_a   1.000
_cell.length_b   1.000
_cell.length_c   1.000
_cell.angle_alpha   90.00
_cell.angle_beta   90.00
_cell.angle_gamma   90.00
#
_symmetry.space_group_name_H-M   'P 1'
#
loop_
_entity.id
_entity.type
_entity.pdbx_description
1 polymer ?
#
loop_
_entity_poly.entity_id
_entity_poly.type
_entity_poly.pdbx_seq_one_letter_code
_entity_poly.pdbx_strand_id
1 'polypeptide(L)'
;MLQKSLVRRGSKKIRHNAGRLPKKPVYIINLMYAIVEINGQQFKAEEGKKLFVHHIKDVEAGQTVEFDKVLLVDKDGSITVGAPAVEGAKVVVEVVNPLVKGDKVIVFKMKRRKAYRKKNGHRAQFTEVSIKSVIA
;
A
#
# COMPACT_ATOMS: atom_id res chain seq x y z
N MET A 1 40.50 40.58 58.45
CA MET A 1 41.02 39.40 57.76
C MET A 1 39.87 38.64 57.13
N LEU A 2 39.71 38.72 55.86
CA LEU A 2 38.60 38.14 55.06
C LEU A 2 39.03 36.80 54.50
N GLN A 3 38.45 35.72 54.96
CA GLN A 3 38.63 34.40 54.37
C GLN A 3 37.68 34.25 53.17
N LYS A 4 38.24 34.14 51.97
CA LYS A 4 37.53 33.78 50.75
C LYS A 4 37.25 32.29 50.73
N SER A 5 36.00 31.87 50.94
CA SER A 5 35.56 30.50 50.72
C SER A 5 35.45 30.19 49.24
N LEU A 6 36.24 29.27 48.75
CA LEU A 6 36.26 28.77 47.38
C LEU A 6 35.03 27.83 47.19
N VAL A 7 34.02 28.29 46.50
CA VAL A 7 32.90 27.43 46.06
C VAL A 7 33.37 26.56 44.90
N ARG A 8 33.59 25.27 45.17
CA ARG A 8 33.84 24.25 44.17
C ARG A 8 32.53 24.04 43.35
N ARG A 9 32.54 24.46 42.10
CA ARG A 9 31.49 24.08 41.13
C ARG A 9 31.63 22.59 40.82
N GLY A 10 30.72 21.82 41.34
CA GLY A 10 30.57 20.38 40.99
C GLY A 10 30.13 20.26 39.53
N SER A 11 30.98 19.70 38.68
CA SER A 11 30.62 19.32 37.33
C SER A 11 29.62 18.15 37.39
N LYS A 12 28.35 18.42 37.06
CA LYS A 12 27.36 17.38 36.85
C LYS A 12 27.77 16.58 35.61
N LYS A 13 28.28 15.37 35.80
CA LYS A 13 28.42 14.36 34.75
C LYS A 13 27.01 14.06 34.20
N ILE A 14 26.74 14.56 33.01
CA ILE A 14 25.57 14.14 32.21
C ILE A 14 25.80 12.66 31.86
N ARG A 15 25.13 11.77 32.55
CA ARG A 15 25.05 10.36 32.15
C ARG A 15 24.17 10.34 30.91
N HIS A 16 24.78 10.17 29.72
CA HIS A 16 24.07 9.77 28.52
C HIS A 16 23.49 8.39 28.77
N ASN A 17 22.22 8.39 29.14
CA ASN A 17 21.43 7.16 29.16
C ASN A 17 21.24 6.78 27.69
N ALA A 18 22.09 5.87 27.20
CA ALA A 18 21.92 5.26 25.90
C ALA A 18 20.61 4.46 25.98
N GLY A 19 19.51 5.16 25.69
CA GLY A 19 18.19 4.57 25.61
C GLY A 19 18.25 3.41 24.65
N ARG A 20 18.18 2.20 25.21
CA ARG A 20 17.96 0.97 24.47
C ARG A 20 16.72 1.21 23.62
N LEU A 21 16.91 1.42 22.31
CA LEU A 21 15.80 1.53 21.36
C LEU A 21 14.87 0.33 21.59
N PRO A 22 13.56 0.55 21.74
CA PRO A 22 12.63 -0.57 21.87
C PRO A 22 12.81 -1.42 20.63
N LYS A 23 13.25 -2.68 20.82
CA LYS A 23 13.21 -3.68 19.76
C LYS A 23 11.75 -3.74 19.33
N LYS A 24 11.42 -3.23 18.16
CA LYS A 24 10.10 -3.44 17.57
C LYS A 24 9.85 -4.93 17.60
N PRO A 25 8.73 -5.39 18.15
CA PRO A 25 8.43 -6.81 18.12
C PRO A 25 8.46 -7.20 16.64
N VAL A 26 9.35 -8.12 16.29
CA VAL A 26 9.32 -8.77 14.98
C VAL A 26 8.09 -9.67 15.06
N TYR A 27 6.94 -9.11 14.67
CA TYR A 27 5.81 -9.96 14.34
C TYR A 27 6.27 -10.76 13.13
N ILE A 28 6.45 -12.05 13.33
CA ILE A 28 6.46 -13.00 12.22
C ILE A 28 5.02 -12.96 11.71
N ILE A 29 4.74 -11.98 10.87
CA ILE A 29 3.53 -11.97 10.08
C ILE A 29 3.77 -13.12 9.12
N ASN A 30 2.96 -14.17 9.22
CA ASN A 30 2.86 -15.17 8.18
C ASN A 30 2.63 -14.38 6.90
N LEU A 31 3.68 -14.24 6.09
CA LEU A 31 3.66 -13.39 4.91
C LEU A 31 3.04 -14.20 3.78
N MET A 32 1.76 -14.54 3.95
CA MET A 32 1.00 -15.10 2.85
C MET A 32 0.67 -13.97 1.88
N TYR A 33 1.14 -14.09 0.66
CA TYR A 33 0.74 -13.19 -0.41
C TYR A 33 0.36 -13.95 -1.66
N ALA A 34 -0.48 -13.35 -2.46
CA ALA A 34 -0.87 -13.88 -3.76
C ALA A 34 -0.68 -12.84 -4.85
N ILE A 35 -0.41 -13.29 -6.07
CA ILE A 35 -0.48 -12.44 -7.25
C ILE A 35 -1.80 -12.74 -7.94
N VAL A 36 -2.67 -11.76 -7.98
CA VAL A 36 -4.02 -11.85 -8.55
C VAL A 36 -4.16 -10.91 -9.74
N GLU A 37 -4.87 -11.37 -10.77
CA GLU A 37 -5.22 -10.54 -11.91
C GLU A 37 -6.63 -9.95 -11.72
N ILE A 38 -6.70 -8.62 -11.67
CA ILE A 38 -7.94 -7.86 -11.52
C ILE A 38 -8.07 -6.91 -12.71
N ASN A 39 -9.15 -7.01 -13.47
CA ASN A 39 -9.40 -6.15 -14.65
C ASN A 39 -8.21 -6.07 -15.63
N GLY A 40 -7.51 -7.20 -15.85
CA GLY A 40 -6.37 -7.28 -16.76
C GLY A 40 -5.05 -6.73 -16.21
N GLN A 41 -5.00 -6.36 -14.92
CA GLN A 41 -3.78 -5.96 -14.23
C GLN A 41 -3.46 -6.90 -13.08
N GLN A 42 -2.17 -7.12 -12.85
CA GLN A 42 -1.67 -7.98 -11.79
C GLN A 42 -1.34 -7.15 -10.55
N PHE A 43 -1.81 -7.63 -9.41
CA PHE A 43 -1.58 -7.00 -8.11
C PHE A 43 -1.02 -8.01 -7.11
N LYS A 44 -0.12 -7.55 -6.25
CA LYS A 44 0.31 -8.31 -5.08
C LYS A 44 -0.71 -8.11 -3.97
N ALA A 45 -1.43 -9.17 -3.65
CA ALA A 45 -2.42 -9.21 -2.59
C ALA A 45 -1.78 -9.71 -1.30
N GLU A 46 -1.77 -8.89 -0.26
CA GLU A 46 -1.38 -9.26 1.11
C GLU A 46 -2.53 -8.97 2.05
N GLU A 47 -2.81 -9.86 3.00
CA GLU A 47 -3.92 -9.68 3.93
C GLU A 47 -3.81 -8.38 4.71
N GLY A 48 -4.93 -7.69 4.87
CA GLY A 48 -5.03 -6.40 5.56
C GLY A 48 -4.52 -5.19 4.78
N LYS A 49 -3.95 -5.36 3.57
CA LYS A 49 -3.53 -4.24 2.73
C LYS A 49 -4.67 -3.69 1.89
N LYS A 50 -4.58 -2.41 1.59
CA LYS A 50 -5.48 -1.71 0.66
C LYS A 50 -4.82 -1.59 -0.71
N LEU A 51 -5.61 -1.77 -1.75
CA LEU A 51 -5.19 -1.62 -3.14
C LEU A 51 -6.13 -0.67 -3.88
N PHE A 52 -5.59 0.03 -4.87
CA PHE A 52 -6.35 0.79 -5.84
C PHE A 52 -6.34 0.04 -7.17
N VAL A 53 -7.51 -0.47 -7.54
CA VAL A 53 -7.70 -1.21 -8.79
C VAL A 53 -8.49 -0.36 -9.78
N HIS A 54 -8.42 -0.67 -11.06
CA HIS A 54 -9.28 -0.02 -12.03
C HIS A 54 -10.73 -0.14 -11.61
N HIS A 55 -11.51 0.91 -11.88
CA HIS A 55 -12.90 1.00 -11.46
C HIS A 55 -13.68 -0.26 -11.81
N ILE A 56 -14.24 -0.89 -10.79
CA ILE A 56 -15.14 -2.03 -10.91
C ILE A 56 -16.55 -1.48 -10.96
N LYS A 57 -17.30 -1.81 -12.01
CA LYS A 57 -18.70 -1.40 -12.16
C LYS A 57 -19.59 -2.20 -11.23
N ASP A 58 -20.70 -1.60 -10.85
CA ASP A 58 -21.79 -2.26 -10.10
C ASP A 58 -21.37 -2.83 -8.74
N VAL A 59 -20.44 -2.16 -8.05
CA VAL A 59 -20.04 -2.48 -6.68
C VAL A 59 -20.35 -1.32 -5.73
N GLU A 60 -20.81 -1.68 -4.53
CA GLU A 60 -21.11 -0.74 -3.46
C GLU A 60 -20.06 -0.79 -2.35
N ALA A 61 -19.95 0.27 -1.55
CA ALA A 61 -19.07 0.29 -0.40
C ALA A 61 -19.50 -0.77 0.63
N GLY A 62 -18.53 -1.54 1.14
CA GLY A 62 -18.78 -2.65 2.07
C GLY A 62 -19.10 -3.99 1.39
N GLN A 63 -19.24 -4.02 0.07
CA GLN A 63 -19.47 -5.27 -0.66
C GLN A 63 -18.19 -6.11 -0.71
N THR A 64 -18.35 -7.42 -0.55
CA THR A 64 -17.28 -8.39 -0.71
C THR A 64 -17.28 -8.91 -2.14
N VAL A 65 -16.10 -8.91 -2.76
CA VAL A 65 -15.86 -9.43 -4.11
C VAL A 65 -14.79 -10.49 -4.05
N GLU A 66 -14.98 -11.59 -4.79
CA GLU A 66 -14.01 -12.68 -4.89
C GLU A 66 -13.33 -12.64 -6.27
N PHE A 67 -12.02 -12.88 -6.27
CA PHE A 67 -11.23 -13.00 -7.49
C PHE A 67 -10.59 -14.39 -7.53
N ASP A 68 -10.97 -15.17 -8.54
CA ASP A 68 -10.50 -16.55 -8.73
C ASP A 68 -9.22 -16.63 -9.56
N LYS A 69 -8.85 -15.56 -10.28
CA LYS A 69 -7.70 -15.56 -11.18
C LYS A 69 -6.40 -15.25 -10.42
N VAL A 70 -5.96 -16.21 -9.63
CA VAL A 70 -4.72 -16.14 -8.84
C VAL A 70 -3.60 -16.84 -9.61
N LEU A 71 -2.54 -16.11 -9.91
CA LEU A 71 -1.41 -16.61 -10.72
C LEU A 71 -0.34 -17.29 -9.88
N LEU A 72 -0.15 -16.81 -8.65
CA LEU A 72 0.86 -17.31 -7.74
C LEU A 72 0.40 -17.12 -6.30
N VAL A 73 0.72 -18.08 -5.43
CA VAL A 73 0.54 -17.99 -3.99
C VAL A 73 1.84 -18.35 -3.30
N ASP A 74 2.24 -17.55 -2.33
CA ASP A 74 3.33 -17.84 -1.42
C ASP A 74 2.77 -18.00 0.00
N LYS A 75 3.00 -19.19 0.57
CA LYS A 75 2.71 -19.50 1.98
C LYS A 75 4.03 -19.76 2.68
N ASP A 76 4.50 -18.80 3.48
CA ASP A 76 5.70 -18.96 4.33
C ASP A 76 6.93 -19.50 3.59
N GLY A 77 7.14 -19.05 2.33
CA GLY A 77 8.25 -19.50 1.49
C GLY A 77 7.96 -20.74 0.61
N SER A 78 6.75 -21.32 0.72
CA SER A 78 6.29 -22.34 -0.20
C SER A 78 5.54 -21.69 -1.36
N ILE A 79 6.19 -21.59 -2.52
CA ILE A 79 5.66 -20.89 -3.68
C ILE A 79 4.93 -21.88 -4.60
N THR A 80 3.65 -21.63 -4.85
CA THR A 80 2.86 -22.36 -5.84
C THR A 80 2.57 -21.46 -7.02
N VAL A 81 3.00 -21.85 -8.21
CA VAL A 81 2.78 -21.10 -9.46
C VAL A 81 1.70 -21.79 -10.28
N GLY A 82 0.72 -21.02 -10.74
CA GLY A 82 -0.34 -21.51 -11.61
C GLY A 82 0.07 -21.66 -13.07
N ALA A 83 -0.59 -22.56 -13.78
CA ALA A 83 -0.44 -22.71 -15.22
C ALA A 83 -1.83 -22.68 -15.91
N PRO A 84 -2.42 -21.55 -16.24
CA PRO A 84 -2.05 -20.14 -15.96
C PRO A 84 -2.44 -19.65 -14.55
N ALA A 85 -3.40 -20.28 -13.88
CA ALA A 85 -3.89 -19.91 -12.54
C ALA A 85 -3.74 -21.08 -11.57
N VAL A 86 -3.64 -20.79 -10.28
CA VAL A 86 -3.63 -21.80 -9.22
C VAL A 86 -5.06 -22.28 -9.00
N GLU A 87 -5.29 -23.57 -9.14
CA GLU A 87 -6.60 -24.17 -8.94
C GLU A 87 -7.00 -24.10 -7.46
N GLY A 88 -8.24 -23.66 -7.21
CA GLY A 88 -8.79 -23.53 -5.86
C GLY A 88 -8.37 -22.29 -5.09
N ALA A 89 -7.42 -21.51 -5.57
CA ALA A 89 -7.01 -20.26 -4.93
C ALA A 89 -7.99 -19.13 -5.24
N LYS A 90 -8.32 -18.34 -4.20
CA LYS A 90 -9.21 -17.18 -4.29
C LYS A 90 -8.70 -16.05 -3.42
N VAL A 91 -8.89 -14.82 -3.86
CA VAL A 91 -8.63 -13.62 -3.07
C VAL A 91 -9.95 -12.93 -2.78
N VAL A 92 -10.26 -12.79 -1.49
CA VAL A 92 -11.47 -12.14 -1.01
C VAL A 92 -11.12 -10.70 -0.63
N VAL A 93 -11.79 -9.75 -1.26
CA VAL A 93 -11.60 -8.32 -1.00
C VAL A 93 -12.91 -7.67 -0.59
N GLU A 94 -12.81 -6.63 0.22
CA GLU A 94 -13.92 -5.75 0.57
C GLU A 94 -13.73 -4.40 -0.12
N VAL A 95 -14.78 -3.90 -0.74
CA VAL A 95 -14.78 -2.58 -1.38
C VAL A 95 -14.90 -1.50 -0.31
N VAL A 96 -13.86 -0.69 -0.15
CA VAL A 96 -13.86 0.44 0.80
C VAL A 96 -14.53 1.65 0.16
N ASN A 97 -14.05 2.04 -1.02
CA ASN A 97 -14.60 3.14 -1.80
C ASN A 97 -14.83 2.70 -3.24
N PRO A 98 -16.07 2.72 -3.74
CA PRO A 98 -16.35 2.25 -5.10
C PRO A 98 -15.78 3.17 -6.18
N LEU A 99 -15.64 4.48 -5.90
CA LEU A 99 -15.15 5.45 -6.87
C LEU A 99 -14.14 6.41 -6.24
N VAL A 100 -12.87 6.21 -6.55
CA VAL A 100 -11.77 7.12 -6.21
C VAL A 100 -11.24 7.73 -7.50
N LYS A 101 -11.17 9.05 -7.55
CA LYS A 101 -10.64 9.79 -8.71
C LYS A 101 -9.16 10.02 -8.54
N GLY A 102 -8.37 9.55 -9.48
CA GLY A 102 -6.93 9.79 -9.57
C GLY A 102 -6.59 11.25 -9.88
N ASP A 103 -5.32 11.52 -10.13
CA ASP A 103 -4.84 12.84 -10.50
C ASP A 103 -5.34 13.25 -11.89
N LYS A 104 -5.64 14.54 -12.05
CA LYS A 104 -6.06 15.08 -13.34
C LYS A 104 -4.83 15.38 -14.19
N VAL A 105 -4.69 14.63 -15.27
CA VAL A 105 -3.66 14.85 -16.29
C VAL A 105 -4.22 15.74 -17.38
N ILE A 106 -3.54 16.86 -17.64
CA ILE A 106 -3.94 17.81 -18.69
C ILE A 106 -2.94 17.70 -19.82
N VAL A 107 -3.43 17.36 -21.02
CA VAL A 107 -2.65 17.39 -22.24
C VAL A 107 -2.98 18.66 -23.00
N PHE A 108 -2.01 19.55 -23.11
CA PHE A 108 -2.13 20.79 -23.86
C PHE A 108 -1.22 20.76 -25.09
N LYS A 109 -1.81 21.03 -26.26
CA LYS A 109 -1.10 21.11 -27.53
C LYS A 109 -1.37 22.46 -28.18
N MET A 110 -0.31 23.13 -28.58
CA MET A 110 -0.38 24.43 -29.27
C MET A 110 0.60 24.47 -30.43
N LYS A 111 0.19 25.07 -31.54
CA LYS A 111 1.09 25.43 -32.65
C LYS A 111 1.15 26.94 -32.74
N ARG A 112 2.37 27.50 -32.67
CA ARG A 112 2.62 28.94 -32.77
C ARG A 112 2.15 29.47 -34.14
N ARG A 113 1.49 30.61 -34.15
CA ARG A 113 0.99 31.31 -35.35
C ARG A 113 0.01 30.51 -36.23
N LYS A 114 -0.60 29.42 -35.72
CA LYS A 114 -1.52 28.58 -36.52
C LYS A 114 -2.87 28.36 -35.85
N ALA A 115 -3.33 29.27 -34.99
CA ALA A 115 -4.63 29.17 -34.32
C ALA A 115 -4.99 27.76 -33.75
N TYR A 116 -3.99 26.89 -33.58
CA TYR A 116 -4.17 25.53 -33.10
C TYR A 116 -3.90 25.47 -31.59
N ARG A 117 -4.94 25.23 -30.80
CA ARG A 117 -4.87 25.00 -29.35
C ARG A 117 -5.83 23.87 -28.99
N LYS A 118 -5.33 22.80 -28.44
CA LYS A 118 -6.16 21.71 -27.92
C LYS A 118 -5.76 21.42 -26.48
N LYS A 119 -6.73 21.38 -25.57
CA LYS A 119 -6.57 21.04 -24.17
C LYS A 119 -7.52 19.91 -23.83
N ASN A 120 -6.98 18.74 -23.51
CA ASN A 120 -7.73 17.58 -23.08
C ASN A 120 -7.34 17.25 -21.64
N GLY A 121 -8.33 17.05 -20.78
CA GLY A 121 -8.12 16.57 -19.42
C GLY A 121 -8.53 15.10 -19.31
N HIS A 122 -7.71 14.28 -18.66
CA HIS A 122 -8.02 12.91 -18.31
C HIS A 122 -7.89 12.72 -16.81
N ARG A 123 -8.82 12.01 -16.21
CA ARG A 123 -8.79 11.66 -14.80
C ARG A 123 -9.21 10.21 -14.65
N ALA A 124 -8.25 9.37 -14.24
CA ALA A 124 -8.50 7.94 -14.03
C ALA A 124 -9.47 7.72 -12.88
N GLN A 125 -10.28 6.67 -12.99
CA GLN A 125 -11.20 6.22 -11.95
C GLN A 125 -10.69 4.90 -11.39
N PHE A 126 -10.65 4.80 -10.08
CA PHE A 126 -10.22 3.61 -9.33
C PHE A 126 -11.28 3.19 -8.34
N THR A 127 -11.21 1.95 -7.91
CA THR A 127 -11.93 1.42 -6.75
C THR A 127 -10.90 1.08 -5.67
N GLU A 128 -11.10 1.57 -4.46
CA GLU A 128 -10.28 1.21 -3.30
C GLU A 128 -10.85 -0.06 -2.68
N VAL A 129 -10.02 -1.10 -2.61
CA VAL A 129 -10.36 -2.39 -2.03
C VAL A 129 -9.41 -2.74 -0.89
N SER A 130 -9.92 -3.40 0.14
CA SER A 130 -9.12 -3.96 1.24
C SER A 130 -9.11 -5.48 1.12
N ILE A 131 -7.94 -6.08 1.18
CA ILE A 131 -7.80 -7.54 1.11
C ILE A 131 -8.18 -8.12 2.47
N LYS A 132 -9.18 -8.99 2.50
CA LYS A 132 -9.64 -9.65 3.72
C LYS A 132 -8.91 -10.96 3.97
N SER A 133 -8.86 -11.82 2.97
CA SER A 133 -8.21 -13.12 3.07
C SER A 133 -7.73 -13.61 1.71
N VAL A 134 -6.69 -14.42 1.75
CA VAL A 134 -6.17 -15.18 0.62
C VAL A 134 -6.43 -16.64 0.92
N ILE A 135 -7.21 -17.31 0.09
CA ILE A 135 -7.56 -18.72 0.20
C ILE A 135 -6.76 -19.46 -0.88
N ALA A 136 -5.99 -20.47 -0.47
CA ALA A 136 -5.21 -21.30 -1.38
C ALA A 136 -4.93 -22.68 -0.79
#